data_4e0d789600056e25c5c49deea72e04a0
#
_entry.id   4e0d789600056e25c5c49deea72e04a0
#
_cell.length_a   1.000
_cell.length_b   1.000
_cell.length_c   1.000
_cell.angle_alpha   90.00
_cell.angle_beta   90.00
_cell.angle_gamma   90.00
#
_symmetry.space_group_name_H-M   'P 1'
#
loop_
_entity.id
_entity.type
_entity.pdbx_description
1 polymer ?
#
loop_
_entity_poly.entity_id
_entity_poly.type
_entity_poly.pdbx_seq_one_letter_code
_entity_poly.pdbx_strand_id
1 'polypeptide(L)'
;MLVDSSLIFAQETPFVAPGYFQIVMLGLFALGGVGWLVAAVLGFARAPAFGPATRWFAIAAVCILLYHIQFVLTVLIGSSNPSMFLAIGAFFNLFIVIGAVCAIMGFIRLTSPR
;
A
#
# COMPACT_ATOMS: atom_id res chain seq x y z
N MET A 1 29.04 1.97 -30.59
CA MET A 1 27.91 2.51 -29.87
C MET A 1 28.38 3.23 -28.60
N LEU A 2 28.01 4.44 -28.51
CA LEU A 2 28.45 5.26 -27.38
C LEU A 2 27.38 5.23 -26.32
N VAL A 3 27.60 4.40 -25.32
CA VAL A 3 26.86 4.54 -24.09
C VAL A 3 27.30 5.86 -23.46
N ASP A 4 26.37 6.76 -23.25
CA ASP A 4 26.67 8.04 -22.65
C ASP A 4 27.25 7.82 -21.25
N SER A 5 28.53 8.13 -21.11
CA SER A 5 29.23 7.93 -19.84
C SER A 5 28.61 8.76 -18.70
N SER A 6 27.95 9.86 -19.02
CA SER A 6 27.26 10.66 -18.01
C SER A 6 26.08 9.92 -17.39
N LEU A 7 25.38 9.09 -18.16
CA LEU A 7 24.31 8.25 -17.63
C LEU A 7 24.85 7.17 -16.71
N ILE A 8 26.01 6.59 -17.06
CA ILE A 8 26.66 5.58 -16.21
C ILE A 8 27.09 6.21 -14.88
N PHE A 9 27.69 7.39 -14.92
CA PHE A 9 28.08 8.10 -13.70
C PHE A 9 26.89 8.49 -12.85
N ALA A 10 25.77 8.91 -13.47
CA ALA A 10 24.56 9.24 -12.74
C ALA A 10 23.98 8.01 -12.01
N GLN A 11 24.13 6.82 -12.60
CA GLN A 11 23.67 5.58 -11.98
C GLN A 11 24.63 5.09 -10.89
N GLU A 12 25.91 5.38 -11.01
CA GLU A 12 26.93 4.96 -10.07
C GLU A 12 27.03 5.86 -8.84
N THR A 13 26.58 7.13 -8.95
CA THR A 13 26.55 8.02 -7.79
C THR A 13 25.41 7.61 -6.87
N PRO A 14 25.69 7.03 -5.70
CA PRO A 14 24.61 6.65 -4.80
C PRO A 14 23.90 7.89 -4.29
N PHE A 15 22.57 7.86 -4.33
CA PHE A 15 21.78 8.87 -3.67
C PHE A 15 21.93 8.67 -2.17
N VAL A 16 22.51 9.68 -1.51
CA VAL A 16 22.64 9.66 -0.05
C VAL A 16 21.48 10.44 0.52
N ALA A 17 20.50 9.73 1.07
CA ALA A 17 19.38 10.36 1.75
C ALA A 17 19.86 11.06 3.03
N PRO A 18 19.21 12.21 3.39
CA PRO A 18 19.48 12.83 4.67
C PRO A 18 19.24 11.85 5.83
N GLY A 19 19.98 12.00 6.93
CA GLY A 19 19.87 11.09 8.07
C GLY A 19 18.47 11.03 8.68
N TYR A 20 17.69 12.11 8.59
CA TYR A 20 16.31 12.13 9.08
C TYR A 20 15.31 11.46 8.14
N PHE A 21 15.69 11.19 6.89
CA PHE A 21 14.79 10.67 5.86
C PHE A 21 14.18 9.33 6.28
N GLN A 22 15.00 8.43 6.81
CA GLN A 22 14.55 7.12 7.24
C GLN A 22 13.51 7.22 8.37
N ILE A 23 13.76 8.11 9.33
CA ILE A 23 12.83 8.33 10.45
C ILE A 23 11.51 8.89 9.94
N VAL A 24 11.56 9.86 9.03
CA VAL A 24 10.35 10.46 8.44
C VAL A 24 9.57 9.41 7.65
N MET A 25 10.24 8.59 6.86
CA MET A 25 9.59 7.54 6.08
C MET A 25 8.93 6.50 6.98
N LEU A 26 9.61 6.07 8.03
CA LEU A 26 9.02 5.12 8.98
C LEU A 26 7.83 5.72 9.72
N GLY A 27 7.93 6.99 10.10
CA GLY A 27 6.84 7.69 10.77
C GLY A 27 5.61 7.81 9.88
N LEU A 28 5.79 8.22 8.62
CA LEU A 28 4.69 8.31 7.66
C LEU A 28 4.08 6.95 7.36
N PHE A 29 4.92 5.93 7.25
CA PHE A 29 4.46 4.57 7.01
C PHE A 29 3.63 4.06 8.19
N ALA A 30 4.08 4.30 9.42
CA ALA A 30 3.36 3.90 10.63
C ALA A 30 2.02 4.64 10.75
N LEU A 31 2.01 5.95 10.48
CA LEU A 31 0.79 6.74 10.48
C LEU A 31 -0.21 6.25 9.43
N GLY A 32 0.28 5.92 8.24
CA GLY A 32 -0.55 5.37 7.19
C GLY A 32 -1.17 4.05 7.59
N GLY A 33 -0.39 3.14 8.17
CA GLY A 33 -0.88 1.85 8.63
C GLY A 33 -1.94 1.99 9.73
N VAL A 34 -1.68 2.83 10.71
CA VAL A 34 -2.65 3.10 11.79
C VAL A 34 -3.92 3.74 11.22
N GLY A 35 -3.76 4.69 10.30
CA GLY A 35 -4.90 5.34 9.65
C GLY A 35 -5.80 4.35 8.92
N TRP A 36 -5.21 3.45 8.12
CA TRP A 36 -5.98 2.44 7.41
C TRP A 36 -6.61 1.41 8.35
N LEU A 37 -5.93 1.07 9.44
CA LEU A 37 -6.51 0.19 10.47
C LEU A 37 -7.73 0.83 11.10
N VAL A 38 -7.64 2.10 11.49
CA VAL A 38 -8.77 2.85 12.04
C VAL A 38 -9.90 2.93 11.02
N ALA A 39 -9.61 3.20 9.76
CA ALA A 39 -10.61 3.27 8.71
C ALA A 39 -11.34 1.93 8.55
N ALA A 40 -10.60 0.81 8.57
CA ALA A 40 -11.20 -0.52 8.48
C ALA A 40 -12.12 -0.82 9.66
N VAL A 41 -11.65 -0.57 10.88
CA VAL A 41 -12.43 -0.82 12.10
C VAL A 41 -13.69 0.03 12.12
N LEU A 42 -13.56 1.33 11.84
CA LEU A 42 -14.71 2.23 11.80
C LEU A 42 -15.70 1.83 10.69
N GLY A 43 -15.18 1.45 9.53
CA GLY A 43 -16.02 1.04 8.42
C GLY A 43 -16.87 -0.17 8.76
N PHE A 44 -16.27 -1.21 9.33
CA PHE A 44 -17.01 -2.40 9.72
C PHE A 44 -17.97 -2.13 10.90
N ALA A 45 -17.53 -1.32 11.87
CA ALA A 45 -18.36 -0.97 13.02
C ALA A 45 -19.59 -0.16 12.61
N ARG A 46 -19.46 0.68 11.59
CA ARG A 46 -20.51 1.57 11.13
C ARG A 46 -21.35 0.99 9.99
N ALA A 47 -20.93 -0.14 9.39
CA ALA A 47 -21.63 -0.74 8.26
C ALA A 47 -23.12 -1.07 8.55
N PRO A 48 -23.48 -1.61 9.73
CA PRO A 48 -24.89 -1.87 10.01
C PRO A 48 -25.77 -0.62 9.98
N ALA A 49 -25.24 0.54 10.37
CA ALA A 49 -25.97 1.80 10.39
C ALA A 49 -26.03 2.49 9.02
N PHE A 50 -24.92 2.40 8.24
CA PHE A 50 -24.76 3.18 7.01
C PHE A 50 -24.91 2.37 5.73
N GLY A 51 -25.02 1.05 5.84
CA GLY A 51 -25.37 0.19 4.72
C GLY A 51 -24.20 -0.44 4.00
N PRO A 52 -24.46 -1.12 2.85
CA PRO A 52 -23.47 -1.96 2.18
C PRO A 52 -22.28 -1.17 1.59
N ALA A 53 -22.46 0.08 1.20
CA ALA A 53 -21.37 0.90 0.69
C ALA A 53 -20.24 1.01 1.71
N THR A 54 -20.58 1.23 2.98
CA THR A 54 -19.61 1.34 4.07
C THR A 54 -18.81 0.05 4.23
N ARG A 55 -19.48 -1.09 4.08
CA ARG A 55 -18.78 -2.39 4.14
C ARG A 55 -17.77 -2.55 3.02
N TRP A 56 -18.13 -2.15 1.79
CA TRP A 56 -17.22 -2.22 0.66
C TRP A 56 -15.97 -1.34 0.88
N PHE A 57 -16.19 -0.13 1.40
CA PHE A 57 -15.05 0.75 1.72
C PHE A 57 -14.19 0.19 2.86
N ALA A 58 -14.80 -0.48 3.83
CA ALA A 58 -14.05 -1.12 4.91
C ALA A 58 -13.18 -2.26 4.37
N ILE A 59 -13.70 -3.06 3.45
CA ILE A 59 -12.93 -4.12 2.79
C ILE A 59 -11.77 -3.51 1.99
N ALA A 60 -12.02 -2.42 1.28
CA ALA A 60 -10.98 -1.71 0.56
C ALA A 60 -9.87 -1.23 1.52
N ALA A 61 -10.25 -0.71 2.69
CA ALA A 61 -9.29 -0.27 3.70
C ALA A 61 -8.44 -1.43 4.21
N VAL A 62 -9.03 -2.60 4.42
CA VAL A 62 -8.28 -3.82 4.80
C VAL A 62 -7.29 -4.20 3.72
N CYS A 63 -7.68 -4.14 2.45
CA CYS A 63 -6.79 -4.45 1.33
C CYS A 63 -5.58 -3.51 1.30
N ILE A 64 -5.79 -2.22 1.52
CA ILE A 64 -4.69 -1.25 1.57
C ILE A 64 -3.79 -1.50 2.79
N LEU A 65 -4.38 -1.87 3.91
CA LEU A 65 -3.62 -2.23 5.11
C LEU A 65 -2.73 -3.45 4.85
N LEU A 66 -3.26 -4.47 4.18
CA LEU A 66 -2.46 -5.64 3.81
C LEU A 66 -1.31 -5.26 2.87
N TYR A 67 -1.55 -4.33 1.95
CA TYR A 67 -0.49 -3.80 1.11
C TYR A 67 0.59 -3.10 1.94
N HIS A 68 0.21 -2.40 3.00
CA HIS A 68 1.17 -1.81 3.94
C HIS A 68 2.04 -2.86 4.61
N ILE A 69 1.46 -3.99 4.99
CA ILE A 69 2.19 -5.10 5.63
C ILE A 69 3.27 -5.64 4.69
N GLN A 70 3.06 -5.57 3.38
CA GLN A 70 4.07 -5.97 2.39
C GLN A 70 5.42 -5.30 2.64
N PHE A 71 5.42 -4.01 2.94
CA PHE A 71 6.68 -3.29 3.15
C PHE A 71 7.44 -3.81 4.35
N VAL A 72 6.72 -4.17 5.42
CA VAL A 72 7.34 -4.77 6.60
C VAL A 72 7.96 -6.11 6.25
N LEU A 73 7.22 -6.96 5.54
CA LEU A 73 7.72 -8.26 5.11
C LEU A 73 8.92 -8.13 4.17
N THR A 74 8.87 -7.16 3.27
CA THR A 74 9.96 -6.89 2.33
C THR A 74 11.24 -6.51 3.09
N VAL A 75 11.13 -5.65 4.09
CA VAL A 75 12.28 -5.25 4.91
C VAL A 75 12.85 -6.43 5.69
N LEU A 76 11.97 -7.30 6.24
CA LEU A 76 12.41 -8.41 7.07
C LEU A 76 12.97 -9.58 6.27
N ILE A 77 12.41 -9.88 5.10
CA ILE A 77 12.70 -11.13 4.37
C ILE A 77 13.34 -10.86 3.02
N GLY A 78 12.94 -9.80 2.33
CA GLY A 78 13.21 -9.60 0.91
C GLY A 78 14.63 -9.18 0.56
N SER A 79 15.40 -8.68 1.51
CA SER A 79 16.73 -8.11 1.23
C SER A 79 17.76 -9.19 0.87
N SER A 80 17.55 -10.42 1.29
CA SER A 80 18.51 -11.53 1.06
C SER A 80 18.14 -12.41 -0.14
N ASN A 81 16.95 -12.24 -0.72
CA ASN A 81 16.48 -13.11 -1.80
C ASN A 81 15.65 -12.31 -2.81
N PRO A 82 16.24 -11.94 -3.98
CA PRO A 82 15.55 -11.13 -4.97
C PRO A 82 14.27 -11.76 -5.53
N SER A 83 14.24 -13.09 -5.70
CA SER A 83 13.05 -13.75 -6.21
C SER A 83 11.90 -13.72 -5.21
N MET A 84 12.21 -13.84 -3.92
CA MET A 84 11.22 -13.71 -2.85
C MET A 84 10.69 -12.28 -2.78
N PHE A 85 11.56 -11.28 -2.95
CA PHE A 85 11.17 -9.88 -3.01
C PHE A 85 10.12 -9.63 -4.10
N LEU A 86 10.38 -10.15 -5.31
CA LEU A 86 9.46 -10.01 -6.44
C LEU A 86 8.14 -10.76 -6.20
N ALA A 87 8.22 -11.95 -5.61
CA ALA A 87 7.04 -12.75 -5.31
C ALA A 87 6.13 -12.07 -4.28
N ILE A 88 6.71 -11.50 -3.23
CA ILE A 88 5.97 -10.75 -2.21
C ILE A 88 5.30 -9.55 -2.86
N GLY A 89 6.03 -8.78 -3.67
CA GLY A 89 5.50 -7.62 -4.36
C GLY A 89 4.34 -7.98 -5.28
N ALA A 90 4.50 -9.02 -6.09
CA ALA A 90 3.46 -9.47 -7.00
C ALA A 90 2.20 -9.93 -6.24
N PHE A 91 2.38 -10.73 -5.20
CA PHE A 91 1.27 -11.26 -4.41
C PHE A 91 0.46 -10.12 -3.76
N PHE A 92 1.15 -9.19 -3.10
CA PHE A 92 0.45 -8.12 -2.38
C PHE A 92 -0.12 -7.05 -3.32
N ASN A 93 0.38 -6.94 -4.55
CA ASN A 93 -0.25 -6.06 -5.55
C ASN A 93 -1.66 -6.50 -5.90
N LEU A 94 -1.99 -7.78 -5.75
CA LEU A 94 -3.37 -8.24 -5.90
C LEU A 94 -4.31 -7.52 -4.95
N PHE A 95 -3.86 -7.20 -3.74
CA PHE A 95 -4.71 -6.51 -2.77
C PHE A 95 -5.01 -5.07 -3.19
N ILE A 96 -4.11 -4.43 -3.92
CA ILE A 96 -4.39 -3.10 -4.49
C ILE A 96 -5.51 -3.19 -5.53
N VAL A 97 -5.46 -4.19 -6.40
CA VAL A 97 -6.50 -4.40 -7.41
C VAL A 97 -7.83 -4.74 -6.74
N ILE A 98 -7.83 -5.67 -5.80
CA ILE A 98 -9.03 -6.05 -5.06
C ILE A 98 -9.59 -4.85 -4.30
N GLY A 99 -8.73 -4.07 -3.65
CA GLY A 99 -9.13 -2.85 -2.95
C GLY A 99 -9.77 -1.83 -3.89
N ALA A 100 -9.22 -1.65 -5.08
CA ALA A 100 -9.79 -0.76 -6.09
C ALA A 100 -11.17 -1.23 -6.52
N VAL A 101 -11.35 -2.52 -6.78
CA VAL A 101 -12.65 -3.09 -7.14
C VAL A 101 -13.65 -2.89 -6.00
N CYS A 102 -13.25 -3.13 -4.77
CA CYS A 102 -14.11 -2.93 -3.60
C CYS A 102 -14.51 -1.46 -3.45
N ALA A 103 -13.59 -0.52 -3.68
CA ALA A 103 -13.91 0.90 -3.64
C ALA A 103 -14.91 1.28 -4.73
N ILE A 104 -14.74 0.76 -5.94
CA ILE A 104 -15.67 0.97 -7.04
C ILE A 104 -17.07 0.44 -6.67
N MET A 105 -17.14 -0.77 -6.11
CA MET A 105 -18.39 -1.33 -5.64
C MET A 105 -19.03 -0.49 -4.54
N GLY A 106 -18.18 0.05 -3.66
CA GLY A 106 -18.65 0.96 -2.61
C GLY A 106 -19.30 2.20 -3.21
N PHE A 107 -18.67 2.82 -4.19
CA PHE A 107 -19.24 4.00 -4.86
C PHE A 107 -20.51 3.68 -5.61
N ILE A 108 -20.57 2.54 -6.31
CA ILE A 108 -21.78 2.11 -7.00
C ILE A 108 -22.92 1.93 -6.00
N ARG A 109 -22.66 1.28 -4.88
CA ARG A 109 -23.70 1.07 -3.86
C ARG A 109 -24.10 2.37 -3.19
N LEU A 110 -23.16 3.27 -2.99
CA LEU A 110 -23.45 4.58 -2.39
C LEU A 110 -24.37 5.42 -3.26
N THR A 111 -24.20 5.35 -4.58
CA THR A 111 -24.93 6.16 -5.54
C THR A 111 -26.15 5.46 -6.13
N SER A 112 -26.37 4.19 -5.80
CA SER A 112 -27.53 3.46 -6.30
C SER A 112 -28.81 3.94 -5.62
N PRO A 113 -29.90 4.15 -6.37
CA PRO A 113 -31.18 4.47 -5.76
C PRO A 113 -31.68 3.27 -4.95
N ARG A 114 -32.29 3.57 -3.83
CA ARG A 114 -32.92 2.55 -2.96
C ARG A 114 -34.32 2.17 -3.45
#